data_f96b287f68ac5884ab9b516809b08bc5
#
_entry.id   f96b287f68ac5884ab9b516809b08bc5
#
_cell.length_a   1.000
_cell.length_b   1.000
_cell.length_c   1.000
_cell.angle_alpha   90.00
_cell.angle_beta   90.00
_cell.angle_gamma   90.00
#
_symmetry.space_group_name_H-M   'P 1'
#
loop_
_entity.id
_entity.type
_entity.pdbx_description
1 polymer ?
#
loop_
_entity_poly.entity_id
_entity_poly.type
_entity_poly.pdbx_seq_one_letter_code
_entity_poly.pdbx_strand_id
1 'polypeptide(L)'
;MFDGKSIVEIREIQKVVSKEGKTAQRLQENGRYSIIKYKKVKARKTMIDIHCHLLYGVDDGAKTIEESVAMLEAAKEQGISAMILTPHYRHGMFAYPKEEIEEHFRILEPYAQKLGISLALGTEYHVNSHIVEALDSGRCRTMAGSRYVLCEYSHDSEYAYIYQMTQELVLHGYIPVFAHVERYGALADLQLAEELRNLGAWITVNADAVLGLEGMGPKKYCKKMLKAECVDAIASDSHGIKNRANHMGKCYELIEKKFGREYADQLLVNHPAKILTGEMK
;
A
#
# COMPACT_ATOMS: atom_id res chain seq x y z
N MET A 1 -20.76 -56.26 -2.92
CA MET A 1 -21.22 -55.94 -1.56
C MET A 1 -20.46 -54.64 -1.19
N PHE A 2 -21.05 -53.48 -1.45
CA PHE A 2 -20.53 -52.21 -0.97
C PHE A 2 -21.50 -51.68 0.07
N ASP A 3 -20.97 -51.47 1.25
CA ASP A 3 -21.68 -51.13 2.46
C ASP A 3 -22.16 -49.67 2.39
N GLY A 4 -23.46 -49.49 2.60
CA GLY A 4 -24.13 -48.20 2.54
C GLY A 4 -23.84 -47.38 3.77
N LYS A 5 -22.97 -46.36 3.66
CA LYS A 5 -22.86 -45.29 4.62
C LYS A 5 -23.70 -44.09 4.18
N SER A 6 -24.69 -43.87 5.00
CA SER A 6 -25.72 -42.83 4.98
C SER A 6 -25.24 -41.47 4.47
N ILE A 7 -25.86 -41.00 3.40
CA ILE A 7 -25.85 -39.60 2.97
C ILE A 7 -26.67 -38.83 4.00
N VAL A 8 -26.01 -38.01 4.80
CA VAL A 8 -26.68 -37.03 5.65
C VAL A 8 -27.21 -35.91 4.77
N GLU A 9 -28.51 -35.88 4.54
CA GLU A 9 -29.19 -34.78 3.85
C GLU A 9 -29.06 -33.50 4.69
N ILE A 10 -28.25 -32.55 4.23
CA ILE A 10 -28.19 -31.18 4.78
C ILE A 10 -29.39 -30.44 4.16
N ARG A 11 -30.48 -30.36 4.90
CA ARG A 11 -31.66 -29.55 4.56
C ARG A 11 -31.52 -28.19 5.26
N GLU A 12 -31.30 -27.16 4.47
CA GLU A 12 -31.33 -25.70 4.80
C GLU A 12 -30.27 -25.13 5.75
N ILE A 13 -29.46 -24.24 5.16
CA ILE A 13 -28.59 -23.27 5.87
C ILE A 13 -29.34 -21.94 5.89
N GLN A 14 -29.89 -21.52 7.03
CA GLN A 14 -30.43 -20.18 7.19
C GLN A 14 -29.37 -19.23 7.77
N LYS A 15 -29.06 -18.14 7.04
CA LYS A 15 -28.24 -17.02 7.55
C LYS A 15 -29.11 -16.11 8.41
N VAL A 16 -28.80 -16.02 9.70
CA VAL A 16 -29.43 -15.06 10.60
C VAL A 16 -28.42 -13.94 10.88
N VAL A 17 -28.75 -12.71 10.49
CA VAL A 17 -27.95 -11.53 10.80
C VAL A 17 -28.53 -10.86 12.03
N SER A 18 -27.76 -10.74 13.11
CA SER A 18 -28.20 -10.00 14.30
C SER A 18 -28.03 -8.48 14.09
N LYS A 19 -28.80 -7.66 14.84
CA LYS A 19 -28.69 -6.19 14.83
C LYS A 19 -27.30 -5.64 15.16
N GLU A 20 -26.36 -6.47 15.60
CA GLU A 20 -24.98 -6.14 15.94
C GLU A 20 -23.97 -6.64 14.89
N GLY A 21 -24.37 -6.99 13.67
CA GLY A 21 -23.47 -7.45 12.59
C GLY A 21 -22.82 -8.81 12.82
N LYS A 22 -23.34 -9.64 13.73
CA LYS A 22 -22.86 -11.03 13.95
C LYS A 22 -23.67 -11.99 13.09
N THR A 23 -23.00 -12.73 12.23
CA THR A 23 -23.64 -13.77 11.42
C THR A 23 -23.57 -15.09 12.17
N ALA A 24 -24.70 -15.74 12.44
CA ALA A 24 -24.78 -17.10 12.97
C ALA A 24 -25.40 -18.02 11.91
N GLN A 25 -24.83 -19.22 11.71
CA GLN A 25 -25.43 -20.27 10.91
C GLN A 25 -26.08 -21.28 11.86
N ARG A 26 -27.29 -21.67 11.55
CA ARG A 26 -28.04 -22.66 12.29
C ARG A 26 -28.05 -23.93 11.45
N LEU A 27 -27.43 -24.97 11.94
CA LEU A 27 -27.53 -26.31 11.33
C LEU A 27 -28.66 -27.12 12.00
N GLN A 28 -29.51 -27.66 11.20
CA GLN A 28 -30.55 -28.59 11.68
C GLN A 28 -30.08 -30.01 11.37
N GLU A 29 -29.74 -30.76 12.41
CA GLU A 29 -29.52 -32.20 12.33
C GLU A 29 -30.54 -32.90 13.21
N ASN A 30 -31.27 -33.87 12.63
CA ASN A 30 -32.21 -34.72 13.33
C ASN A 30 -33.20 -33.97 14.26
N GLY A 31 -33.76 -32.84 13.78
CA GLY A 31 -34.76 -32.07 14.54
C GLY A 31 -34.19 -31.23 15.71
N ARG A 32 -32.89 -31.21 15.91
CA ARG A 32 -32.21 -30.35 16.93
C ARG A 32 -31.40 -29.28 16.29
N TYR A 33 -31.45 -28.06 16.84
CA TYR A 33 -30.64 -26.93 16.39
C TYR A 33 -29.41 -26.81 17.27
N SER A 34 -28.22 -26.88 16.66
CA SER A 34 -26.95 -26.55 17.32
C SER A 34 -26.47 -25.18 16.85
N ILE A 35 -26.11 -24.36 17.82
CA ILE A 35 -25.48 -23.05 17.53
C ILE A 35 -23.97 -23.29 17.43
N ILE A 36 -23.42 -23.17 16.21
CA ILE A 36 -21.96 -23.15 16.04
C ILE A 36 -21.47 -21.80 16.54
N LYS A 37 -20.70 -21.79 17.64
CA LYS A 37 -20.02 -20.58 18.09
C LYS A 37 -19.01 -20.13 17.03
N TYR A 38 -19.31 -19.03 16.37
CA TYR A 38 -18.36 -18.42 15.44
C TYR A 38 -17.17 -17.82 16.19
N LYS A 39 -15.96 -18.16 15.76
CA LYS A 39 -14.85 -17.22 15.87
C LYS A 39 -15.31 -15.94 15.14
N LYS A 40 -15.25 -14.80 15.83
CA LYS A 40 -15.46 -13.46 15.26
C LYS A 40 -14.59 -13.39 14.00
N VAL A 41 -15.18 -13.54 12.81
CA VAL A 41 -14.45 -13.26 11.57
C VAL A 41 -14.20 -11.76 11.64
N LYS A 42 -12.96 -11.35 11.96
CA LYS A 42 -12.56 -9.96 11.84
C LYS A 42 -12.96 -9.55 10.42
N ALA A 43 -13.76 -8.49 10.28
CA ALA A 43 -14.04 -7.91 8.97
C ALA A 43 -12.70 -7.79 8.24
N ARG A 44 -12.61 -8.36 7.02
CA ARG A 44 -11.38 -8.31 6.23
C ARG A 44 -11.00 -6.84 6.09
N LYS A 45 -9.80 -6.48 6.50
CA LYS A 45 -9.23 -5.16 6.31
C LYS A 45 -9.15 -4.90 4.81
N THR A 46 -9.48 -3.71 4.37
CA THR A 46 -9.44 -3.30 2.97
C THR A 46 -8.36 -2.24 2.79
N MET A 47 -7.10 -2.61 3.09
CA MET A 47 -5.98 -1.69 2.97
C MET A 47 -5.62 -1.44 1.51
N ILE A 48 -5.02 -0.28 1.27
CA ILE A 48 -4.51 0.16 -0.03
C ILE A 48 -3.01 0.36 0.08
N ASP A 49 -2.26 -0.33 -0.78
CA ASP A 49 -0.81 -0.17 -0.88
C ASP A 49 -0.48 0.81 -2.01
N ILE A 50 0.11 1.93 -1.67
CA ILE A 50 0.38 3.01 -2.63
C ILE A 50 1.81 3.03 -3.16
N HIS A 51 2.66 2.10 -2.74
CA HIS A 51 4.06 2.01 -3.14
C HIS A 51 4.54 0.57 -3.11
N CYS A 52 4.74 -0.03 -4.30
CA CYS A 52 5.30 -1.38 -4.43
C CYS A 52 5.91 -1.61 -5.82
N HIS A 53 6.92 -2.49 -5.89
CA HIS A 53 7.66 -2.88 -7.10
C HIS A 53 7.25 -4.27 -7.55
N LEU A 54 5.97 -4.44 -7.74
CA LEU A 54 5.34 -5.73 -8.05
C LEU A 54 5.30 -6.02 -9.56
N LEU A 55 5.49 -4.99 -10.41
CA LEU A 55 5.48 -5.17 -11.86
C LEU A 55 6.80 -5.81 -12.33
N TYR A 56 6.72 -6.99 -12.94
CA TYR A 56 7.89 -7.79 -13.27
C TYR A 56 8.77 -7.18 -14.37
N GLY A 57 10.08 -7.37 -14.26
CA GLY A 57 11.06 -7.15 -15.32
C GLY A 57 11.40 -5.68 -15.62
N VAL A 58 10.85 -4.71 -14.88
CA VAL A 58 11.00 -3.27 -15.20
C VAL A 58 11.95 -2.51 -14.27
N ASP A 59 12.20 -3.06 -13.07
CA ASP A 59 13.11 -2.48 -12.08
C ASP A 59 13.76 -3.55 -11.18
N ASP A 60 14.10 -3.23 -9.94
CA ASP A 60 14.69 -4.17 -8.97
C ASP A 60 13.65 -4.97 -8.18
N GLY A 61 12.35 -4.79 -8.42
CA GLY A 61 11.26 -5.59 -7.87
C GLY A 61 11.14 -6.98 -8.47
N ALA A 62 9.93 -7.46 -8.74
CA ALA A 62 9.64 -8.76 -9.33
C ALA A 62 10.41 -8.97 -10.67
N LYS A 63 10.99 -10.15 -10.87
CA LYS A 63 11.74 -10.46 -12.10
C LYS A 63 10.89 -11.18 -13.14
N THR A 64 9.91 -11.95 -12.68
CA THR A 64 9.02 -12.73 -13.54
C THR A 64 7.56 -12.53 -13.16
N ILE A 65 6.66 -12.89 -14.07
CA ILE A 65 5.22 -12.82 -13.81
C ILE A 65 4.81 -13.71 -12.63
N GLU A 66 5.48 -14.86 -12.45
CA GLU A 66 5.21 -15.77 -11.34
C GLU A 66 5.55 -15.10 -9.99
N GLU A 67 6.65 -14.33 -9.94
CA GLU A 67 7.02 -13.54 -8.75
C GLU A 67 5.98 -12.45 -8.49
N SER A 68 5.52 -11.72 -9.52
CA SER A 68 4.44 -10.74 -9.39
C SER A 68 3.15 -11.36 -8.85
N VAL A 69 2.75 -12.51 -9.39
CA VAL A 69 1.55 -13.24 -8.92
C VAL A 69 1.72 -13.68 -7.47
N ALA A 70 2.88 -14.21 -7.09
CA ALA A 70 3.15 -14.60 -5.71
C ALA A 70 3.13 -13.39 -4.75
N MET A 71 3.60 -12.22 -5.20
CA MET A 71 3.51 -10.96 -4.44
C MET A 71 2.06 -10.49 -4.29
N LEU A 72 1.20 -10.63 -5.33
CA LEU A 72 -0.24 -10.36 -5.24
C LEU A 72 -0.93 -11.28 -4.22
N GLU A 73 -0.60 -12.57 -4.23
CA GLU A 73 -1.16 -13.53 -3.27
C GLU A 73 -0.75 -13.16 -1.83
N ALA A 74 0.53 -12.83 -1.62
CA ALA A 74 1.02 -12.36 -0.33
C ALA A 74 0.34 -11.06 0.11
N ALA A 75 0.14 -10.09 -0.78
CA ALA A 75 -0.59 -8.86 -0.51
C ALA A 75 -2.05 -9.14 -0.10
N LYS A 76 -2.71 -10.08 -0.79
CA LYS A 76 -4.07 -10.52 -0.44
C LYS A 76 -4.14 -11.10 0.97
N GLU A 77 -3.17 -11.92 1.35
CA GLU A 77 -3.08 -12.48 2.71
C GLU A 77 -2.92 -11.39 3.77
N GLN A 78 -2.19 -10.31 3.46
CA GLN A 78 -2.07 -9.13 4.32
C GLN A 78 -3.36 -8.31 4.42
N GLY A 79 -4.35 -8.54 3.55
CA GLY A 79 -5.62 -7.82 3.54
C GLY A 79 -5.64 -6.61 2.63
N ILE A 80 -4.74 -6.56 1.65
CA ILE A 80 -4.72 -5.52 0.61
C ILE A 80 -5.87 -5.76 -0.38
N SER A 81 -6.56 -4.70 -0.78
CA SER A 81 -7.66 -4.71 -1.75
C SER A 81 -7.39 -3.83 -2.98
N ALA A 82 -6.43 -2.93 -2.89
CA ALA A 82 -5.98 -2.14 -4.02
C ALA A 82 -4.48 -1.84 -3.90
N MET A 83 -3.80 -1.69 -5.04
CA MET A 83 -2.37 -1.40 -5.09
C MET A 83 -2.07 -0.41 -6.22
N ILE A 84 -1.17 0.53 -5.95
CA ILE A 84 -0.55 1.36 -6.98
C ILE A 84 0.85 0.82 -7.23
N LEU A 85 1.07 0.26 -8.41
CA LEU A 85 2.36 -0.25 -8.84
C LEU A 85 3.24 0.93 -9.25
N THR A 86 4.38 1.09 -8.60
CA THR A 86 5.22 2.28 -8.72
C THR A 86 6.65 1.92 -9.16
N PRO A 87 6.82 1.35 -10.38
CA PRO A 87 8.16 1.05 -10.86
C PRO A 87 9.04 2.30 -10.85
N HIS A 88 10.32 2.09 -10.60
CA HIS A 88 11.29 3.17 -10.55
C HIS A 88 11.45 3.93 -11.86
N TYR A 89 11.60 5.25 -11.75
CA TYR A 89 12.22 6.09 -12.77
C TYR A 89 13.40 6.84 -12.13
N ARG A 90 14.61 6.38 -12.42
CA ARG A 90 15.84 6.98 -11.92
C ARG A 90 16.83 7.12 -13.06
N HIS A 91 17.12 8.37 -13.45
CA HIS A 91 18.06 8.66 -14.54
C HIS A 91 19.40 7.94 -14.36
N GLY A 92 19.84 7.25 -15.41
CA GLY A 92 21.09 6.49 -15.41
C GLY A 92 21.02 5.11 -14.71
N MET A 93 19.89 4.74 -14.11
CA MET A 93 19.71 3.45 -13.43
C MET A 93 18.44 2.71 -13.90
N PHE A 94 17.28 3.34 -13.84
CA PHE A 94 15.99 2.78 -14.24
C PHE A 94 15.30 3.70 -15.24
N ALA A 95 15.15 3.24 -16.49
CA ALA A 95 14.71 4.08 -17.61
C ALA A 95 13.20 4.29 -17.70
N TYR A 96 12.37 3.57 -16.94
CA TYR A 96 10.90 3.57 -17.03
C TYR A 96 10.41 3.26 -18.47
N PRO A 97 10.52 2.01 -18.94
CA PRO A 97 10.10 1.61 -20.29
C PRO A 97 8.56 1.57 -20.37
N LYS A 98 7.97 2.69 -20.76
CA LYS A 98 6.52 2.96 -20.64
C LYS A 98 5.66 1.90 -21.33
N GLU A 99 5.99 1.53 -22.56
CA GLU A 99 5.25 0.55 -23.36
C GLU A 99 5.28 -0.84 -22.71
N GLU A 100 6.45 -1.25 -22.21
CA GLU A 100 6.64 -2.52 -21.51
C GLU A 100 5.90 -2.53 -20.16
N ILE A 101 5.94 -1.43 -19.41
CA ILE A 101 5.19 -1.24 -18.16
C ILE A 101 3.68 -1.40 -18.41
N GLU A 102 3.15 -0.78 -19.46
CA GLU A 102 1.73 -0.88 -19.84
C GLU A 102 1.33 -2.28 -20.30
N GLU A 103 2.21 -2.98 -21.01
CA GLU A 103 1.98 -4.35 -21.43
C GLU A 103 1.98 -5.31 -20.24
N HIS A 104 3.01 -5.24 -19.40
CA HIS A 104 3.11 -6.10 -18.20
C HIS A 104 1.95 -5.83 -17.23
N PHE A 105 1.52 -4.58 -17.09
CA PHE A 105 0.35 -4.25 -16.28
C PHE A 105 -0.92 -4.92 -16.82
N ARG A 106 -1.19 -4.84 -18.14
CA ARG A 106 -2.36 -5.49 -18.77
C ARG A 106 -2.34 -7.01 -18.59
N ILE A 107 -1.15 -7.63 -18.64
CA ILE A 107 -0.99 -9.07 -18.42
C ILE A 107 -1.25 -9.44 -16.96
N LEU A 108 -0.82 -8.61 -16.00
CA LEU A 108 -0.94 -8.88 -14.57
C LEU A 108 -2.35 -8.61 -14.01
N GLU A 109 -3.06 -7.64 -14.56
CA GLU A 109 -4.37 -7.18 -14.06
C GLU A 109 -5.40 -8.33 -13.88
N PRO A 110 -5.58 -9.30 -14.80
CA PRO A 110 -6.50 -10.41 -14.61
C PRO A 110 -6.17 -11.30 -13.40
N TYR A 111 -4.91 -11.44 -13.02
CA TYR A 111 -4.49 -12.20 -11.84
C TYR A 111 -4.92 -11.46 -10.55
N ALA A 112 -4.68 -10.14 -10.51
CA ALA A 112 -5.13 -9.32 -9.40
C ALA A 112 -6.65 -9.33 -9.24
N GLN A 113 -7.40 -9.21 -10.34
CA GLN A 113 -8.87 -9.27 -10.33
C GLN A 113 -9.40 -10.60 -9.75
N LYS A 114 -8.80 -11.74 -10.09
CA LYS A 114 -9.15 -13.05 -9.52
C LYS A 114 -8.96 -13.10 -8.01
N LEU A 115 -7.96 -12.37 -7.49
CA LEU A 115 -7.70 -12.23 -6.06
C LEU A 115 -8.58 -11.14 -5.40
N GLY A 116 -9.34 -10.38 -6.19
CA GLY A 116 -10.13 -9.24 -5.72
C GLY A 116 -9.25 -8.09 -5.26
N ILE A 117 -8.14 -7.82 -5.96
CA ILE A 117 -7.25 -6.68 -5.80
C ILE A 117 -7.39 -5.79 -7.03
N SER A 118 -7.67 -4.50 -6.83
CA SER A 118 -7.64 -3.50 -7.88
C SER A 118 -6.22 -2.97 -8.06
N LEU A 119 -5.76 -2.85 -9.30
CA LEU A 119 -4.44 -2.30 -9.61
C LEU A 119 -4.56 -0.93 -10.27
N ALA A 120 -3.59 -0.07 -10.00
CA ALA A 120 -3.33 1.16 -10.72
C ALA A 120 -1.83 1.30 -10.98
N LEU A 121 -1.45 2.12 -11.95
CA LEU A 121 -0.04 2.45 -12.21
C LEU A 121 0.33 3.80 -11.60
N GLY A 122 1.59 3.92 -11.23
CA GLY A 122 2.28 5.13 -10.85
C GLY A 122 3.74 5.05 -11.28
N THR A 123 4.56 5.90 -10.69
CA THR A 123 6.02 5.90 -10.83
C THR A 123 6.62 6.32 -9.51
N GLU A 124 7.60 5.59 -9.00
CA GLU A 124 8.51 6.14 -8.00
C GLU A 124 9.61 6.91 -8.73
N TYR A 125 9.48 8.23 -8.69
CA TYR A 125 10.40 9.13 -9.39
C TYR A 125 11.54 9.54 -8.47
N HIS A 126 12.78 9.19 -8.83
CA HIS A 126 13.96 9.74 -8.17
C HIS A 126 14.14 11.18 -8.60
N VAL A 127 13.81 12.12 -7.69
CA VAL A 127 13.63 13.54 -7.99
C VAL A 127 14.90 14.20 -8.55
N ASN A 128 14.70 14.91 -9.65
CA ASN A 128 15.70 15.78 -10.27
C ASN A 128 15.01 16.97 -10.95
N SER A 129 15.78 17.92 -11.47
CA SER A 129 15.26 19.14 -12.11
C SER A 129 14.37 18.94 -13.34
N HIS A 130 14.28 17.73 -13.88
CA HIS A 130 13.46 17.39 -15.04
C HIS A 130 12.13 16.70 -14.68
N ILE A 131 11.79 16.61 -13.37
CA ILE A 131 10.59 15.88 -12.93
C ILE A 131 9.31 16.45 -13.54
N VAL A 132 9.14 17.76 -13.54
CA VAL A 132 7.95 18.43 -14.12
C VAL A 132 7.85 18.15 -15.62
N GLU A 133 8.95 18.33 -16.37
CA GLU A 133 9.01 18.01 -17.80
C GLU A 133 8.64 16.55 -18.08
N ALA A 134 9.14 15.62 -17.27
CA ALA A 134 8.85 14.19 -17.43
C ALA A 134 7.38 13.86 -17.17
N LEU A 135 6.76 14.52 -16.20
CA LEU A 135 5.33 14.38 -15.89
C LEU A 135 4.46 14.99 -16.99
N ASP A 136 4.72 16.24 -17.36
CA ASP A 136 3.93 16.98 -18.36
C ASP A 136 4.02 16.35 -19.76
N SER A 137 5.17 15.80 -20.13
CA SER A 137 5.35 15.06 -21.39
C SER A 137 4.75 13.63 -21.35
N GLY A 138 4.28 13.17 -20.19
CA GLY A 138 3.80 11.80 -20.01
C GLY A 138 4.90 10.73 -20.15
N ARG A 139 6.16 11.09 -19.98
CA ARG A 139 7.31 10.16 -19.95
C ARG A 139 7.21 9.23 -18.73
N CYS A 140 6.76 9.73 -17.60
CA CYS A 140 6.40 8.95 -16.42
C CYS A 140 4.97 9.26 -16.00
N ARG A 141 4.44 8.52 -15.03
CA ARG A 141 3.05 8.61 -14.59
C ARG A 141 2.95 9.18 -13.18
N THR A 142 1.90 9.95 -12.95
CA THR A 142 1.41 10.24 -11.61
C THR A 142 0.78 8.98 -10.98
N MET A 143 0.58 8.98 -9.67
CA MET A 143 -0.04 7.86 -8.95
C MET A 143 -1.52 7.72 -9.36
N ALA A 144 -1.86 6.58 -9.94
CA ALA A 144 -3.23 6.25 -10.41
C ALA A 144 -3.85 7.30 -11.37
N GLY A 145 -3.05 8.04 -12.13
CA GLY A 145 -3.51 9.11 -13.02
C GLY A 145 -4.07 10.33 -12.27
N SER A 146 -3.83 10.45 -10.99
CA SER A 146 -4.21 11.57 -10.13
C SER A 146 -3.21 12.74 -10.25
N ARG A 147 -3.24 13.69 -9.32
CA ARG A 147 -2.23 14.75 -9.21
C ARG A 147 -1.07 14.39 -8.27
N TYR A 148 -1.15 13.25 -7.60
CA TYR A 148 -0.15 12.78 -6.67
C TYR A 148 1.05 12.20 -7.39
N VAL A 149 2.27 12.56 -6.94
CA VAL A 149 3.55 12.13 -7.51
C VAL A 149 4.39 11.52 -6.42
N LEU A 150 4.74 10.24 -6.54
CA LEU A 150 5.62 9.57 -5.58
C LEU A 150 7.06 9.98 -5.85
N CYS A 151 7.65 10.65 -4.87
CA CYS A 151 8.97 11.29 -4.93
C CYS A 151 9.97 10.56 -4.03
N GLU A 152 11.02 10.01 -4.63
CA GLU A 152 12.18 9.49 -3.93
C GLU A 152 13.34 10.49 -3.99
N TYR A 153 14.06 10.66 -2.89
CA TYR A 153 15.29 11.44 -2.81
C TYR A 153 16.47 10.58 -2.36
N SER A 154 17.70 10.99 -2.68
CA SER A 154 18.89 10.36 -2.11
C SER A 154 18.95 10.57 -0.60
N HIS A 155 19.52 9.60 0.13
CA HIS A 155 19.62 9.64 1.59
C HIS A 155 20.38 10.88 2.10
N ASP A 156 21.28 11.40 1.29
CA ASP A 156 22.16 12.57 1.54
C ASP A 156 21.64 13.84 0.88
N SER A 157 20.44 13.84 0.30
CA SER A 157 19.84 15.05 -0.27
C SER A 157 19.71 16.13 0.79
N GLU A 158 20.14 17.34 0.47
CA GLU A 158 20.01 18.49 1.37
C GLU A 158 18.55 18.98 1.44
N TYR A 159 18.14 19.46 2.60
CA TYR A 159 16.77 19.96 2.81
C TYR A 159 16.40 21.09 1.84
N ALA A 160 17.31 22.01 1.58
CA ALA A 160 17.07 23.12 0.64
C ALA A 160 16.67 22.64 -0.76
N TYR A 161 17.32 21.57 -1.24
CA TYR A 161 16.97 20.95 -2.52
C TYR A 161 15.59 20.28 -2.47
N ILE A 162 15.30 19.50 -1.42
CA ILE A 162 13.99 18.86 -1.21
C ILE A 162 12.89 19.92 -1.19
N TYR A 163 13.10 21.00 -0.44
CA TYR A 163 12.14 22.10 -0.33
C TYR A 163 11.88 22.79 -1.68
N GLN A 164 12.94 23.11 -2.41
CA GLN A 164 12.86 23.74 -3.74
C GLN A 164 12.07 22.86 -4.72
N MET A 165 12.37 21.57 -4.80
CA MET A 165 11.69 20.65 -5.70
C MET A 165 10.23 20.41 -5.30
N THR A 166 9.93 20.46 -4.00
CA THR A 166 8.56 20.43 -3.50
C THR A 166 7.77 21.66 -3.97
N GLN A 167 8.34 22.86 -3.84
CA GLN A 167 7.73 24.09 -4.34
C GLN A 167 7.46 24.02 -5.84
N GLU A 168 8.43 23.55 -6.61
CA GLU A 168 8.34 23.40 -8.07
C GLU A 168 7.16 22.51 -8.46
N LEU A 169 7.04 21.32 -7.86
CA LEU A 169 5.92 20.41 -8.11
C LEU A 169 4.57 21.03 -7.74
N VAL A 170 4.47 21.68 -6.57
CA VAL A 170 3.24 22.30 -6.11
C VAL A 170 2.83 23.47 -7.02
N LEU A 171 3.77 24.29 -7.48
CA LEU A 171 3.51 25.38 -8.43
C LEU A 171 2.94 24.87 -9.77
N HIS A 172 3.36 23.68 -10.21
CA HIS A 172 2.83 23.03 -11.42
C HIS A 172 1.54 22.22 -11.15
N GLY A 173 1.02 22.31 -9.92
CA GLY A 173 -0.24 21.72 -9.56
C GLY A 173 -0.17 20.24 -9.20
N TYR A 174 1.01 19.67 -9.01
CA TYR A 174 1.22 18.33 -8.48
C TYR A 174 1.19 18.32 -6.95
N ILE A 175 0.92 17.14 -6.39
CA ILE A 175 0.94 16.91 -4.94
C ILE A 175 2.07 15.90 -4.66
N PRO A 176 3.23 16.36 -4.15
CA PRO A 176 4.33 15.46 -3.83
C PRO A 176 3.96 14.48 -2.72
N VAL A 177 4.25 13.21 -2.91
CA VAL A 177 4.16 12.13 -1.91
C VAL A 177 5.58 11.64 -1.67
N PHE A 178 6.14 11.91 -0.51
CA PHE A 178 7.50 11.50 -0.19
C PHE A 178 7.55 10.02 0.17
N ALA A 179 8.26 9.23 -0.61
CA ALA A 179 8.50 7.82 -0.32
C ALA A 179 9.44 7.68 0.89
N HIS A 180 9.18 6.71 1.77
CA HIS A 180 10.06 6.20 2.83
C HIS A 180 10.97 7.25 3.50
N VAL A 181 10.36 8.34 4.03
CA VAL A 181 11.10 9.48 4.59
C VAL A 181 12.01 9.13 5.77
N GLU A 182 11.81 7.99 6.40
CA GLU A 182 12.68 7.45 7.46
C GLU A 182 14.11 7.21 6.99
N ARG A 183 14.35 7.24 5.66
CA ARG A 183 15.67 7.10 5.04
C ARG A 183 16.38 8.44 4.80
N TYR A 184 15.70 9.57 4.96
CA TYR A 184 16.27 10.88 4.63
C TYR A 184 16.85 11.56 5.86
N GLY A 185 18.19 11.73 5.87
CA GLY A 185 18.89 12.45 6.93
C GLY A 185 18.39 13.89 7.09
N ALA A 186 18.03 14.55 6.00
CA ALA A 186 17.50 15.91 5.98
C ALA A 186 16.18 16.08 6.75
N LEU A 187 15.40 15.02 6.92
CA LEU A 187 14.11 15.05 7.63
C LEU A 187 14.19 14.49 9.06
N ALA A 188 15.39 14.33 9.62
CA ALA A 188 15.58 13.90 11.01
C ALA A 188 14.91 14.85 12.02
N ASP A 189 14.80 16.14 11.70
CA ASP A 189 14.00 17.12 12.41
C ASP A 189 12.55 17.10 11.87
N LEU A 190 11.58 16.84 12.76
CA LEU A 190 10.17 16.79 12.38
C LEU A 190 9.59 18.13 11.92
N GLN A 191 10.18 19.24 12.35
CA GLN A 191 9.73 20.56 11.90
C GLN A 191 9.89 20.70 10.38
N LEU A 192 10.98 20.18 9.82
CA LEU A 192 11.24 20.21 8.38
C LEU A 192 10.24 19.36 7.59
N ALA A 193 9.84 18.21 8.13
CA ALA A 193 8.77 17.40 7.53
C ALA A 193 7.41 18.11 7.58
N GLU A 194 7.12 18.82 8.67
CA GLU A 194 5.88 19.61 8.81
C GLU A 194 5.88 20.84 7.87
N GLU A 195 7.00 21.48 7.64
CA GLU A 195 7.14 22.56 6.64
C GLU A 195 6.78 22.06 5.23
N LEU A 196 7.26 20.87 4.84
CA LEU A 196 6.92 20.27 3.55
C LEU A 196 5.42 19.92 3.46
N ARG A 197 4.82 19.45 4.54
CA ARG A 197 3.36 19.18 4.61
C ARG A 197 2.56 20.47 4.48
N ASN A 198 3.02 21.56 5.06
CA ASN A 198 2.40 22.88 4.95
C ASN A 198 2.49 23.46 3.52
N LEU A 199 3.47 23.06 2.72
CA LEU A 199 3.54 23.32 1.28
C LEU A 199 2.53 22.48 0.48
N GLY A 200 1.91 21.45 1.07
CA GLY A 200 0.95 20.55 0.42
C GLY A 200 1.49 19.16 0.13
N ALA A 201 2.71 18.84 0.53
CA ALA A 201 3.27 17.50 0.38
C ALA A 201 2.62 16.49 1.33
N TRP A 202 2.73 15.21 0.98
CA TRP A 202 2.36 14.07 1.80
C TRP A 202 3.61 13.31 2.23
N ILE A 203 3.64 12.86 3.46
CA ILE A 203 4.77 12.13 4.06
C ILE A 203 4.38 10.67 4.22
N THR A 204 5.17 9.76 3.64
CA THR A 204 4.97 8.32 3.81
C THR A 204 6.18 7.63 4.45
N VAL A 205 5.91 6.58 5.18
CA VAL A 205 6.91 5.69 5.78
C VAL A 205 6.62 4.24 5.39
N ASN A 206 7.64 3.40 5.39
CA ASN A 206 7.50 1.99 5.11
C ASN A 206 6.93 1.21 6.29
N ALA A 207 6.07 0.25 6.01
CA ALA A 207 5.54 -0.69 7.00
C ALA A 207 6.66 -1.45 7.73
N ASP A 208 7.70 -1.84 7.01
CA ASP A 208 8.86 -2.56 7.54
C ASP A 208 9.68 -1.71 8.51
N ALA A 209 9.85 -0.42 8.24
CA ALA A 209 10.48 0.52 9.15
C ALA A 209 9.67 0.70 10.44
N VAL A 210 8.34 0.86 10.33
CA VAL A 210 7.44 0.94 11.49
C VAL A 210 7.52 -0.32 12.37
N LEU A 211 7.59 -1.50 11.76
CA LEU A 211 7.75 -2.78 12.44
C LEU A 211 9.16 -2.94 13.04
N GLY A 212 10.16 -2.30 12.47
CA GLY A 212 11.58 -2.38 12.84
C GLY A 212 12.33 -3.48 12.10
N LEU A 213 11.82 -3.92 10.98
CA LEU A 213 12.48 -4.87 10.08
C LEU A 213 13.64 -4.22 9.32
N GLU A 214 13.61 -2.90 9.14
CA GLU A 214 14.70 -2.08 8.59
C GLU A 214 15.71 -1.58 9.65
N GLY A 215 15.56 -2.01 10.89
CA GLY A 215 16.46 -1.67 12.00
C GLY A 215 15.86 -0.73 13.05
N MET A 216 16.62 -0.49 14.11
CA MET A 216 16.14 0.26 15.27
C MET A 216 16.12 1.78 15.06
N GLY A 217 16.97 2.31 14.19
CA GLY A 217 17.00 3.74 13.84
C GLY A 217 15.69 4.16 13.16
N PRO A 218 15.37 3.60 11.96
CA PRO A 218 14.11 3.84 11.27
C PRO A 218 12.89 3.62 12.14
N LYS A 219 12.86 2.53 12.93
CA LYS A 219 11.76 2.27 13.88
C LYS A 219 11.53 3.39 14.89
N LYS A 220 12.60 3.90 15.50
CA LYS A 220 12.51 4.99 16.49
C LYS A 220 12.01 6.27 15.82
N TYR A 221 12.49 6.56 14.63
CA TYR A 221 12.09 7.71 13.84
C TYR A 221 10.61 7.60 13.46
N CYS A 222 10.16 6.51 12.82
CA CYS A 222 8.75 6.29 12.51
C CYS A 222 7.85 6.41 13.74
N LYS A 223 8.27 5.86 14.89
CA LYS A 223 7.52 6.00 16.14
C LYS A 223 7.39 7.46 16.59
N LYS A 224 8.44 8.30 16.39
CA LYS A 224 8.42 9.73 16.71
C LYS A 224 7.44 10.45 15.78
N MET A 225 7.50 10.18 14.48
CA MET A 225 6.60 10.76 13.47
C MET A 225 5.13 10.39 13.71
N LEU A 226 4.84 9.11 13.95
CA LEU A 226 3.49 8.62 14.24
C LEU A 226 2.88 9.26 15.49
N LYS A 227 3.71 9.50 16.53
CA LYS A 227 3.25 10.20 17.76
C LYS A 227 2.97 11.68 17.54
N ALA A 228 3.67 12.30 16.61
CA ALA A 228 3.49 13.70 16.23
C ALA A 228 2.44 13.87 15.11
N GLU A 229 1.83 12.78 14.65
CA GLU A 229 0.87 12.76 13.53
C GLU A 229 1.43 13.38 12.23
N CYS A 230 2.75 13.26 12.03
CA CYS A 230 3.48 13.75 10.86
C CYS A 230 3.58 12.73 9.73
N VAL A 231 2.77 11.66 9.73
CA VAL A 231 2.69 10.66 8.66
C VAL A 231 1.33 10.76 8.00
N ASP A 232 1.30 10.85 6.67
CA ASP A 232 0.04 10.90 5.90
C ASP A 232 -0.39 9.52 5.41
N ALA A 233 0.55 8.61 5.05
CA ALA A 233 0.23 7.23 4.70
C ALA A 233 1.38 6.28 5.01
N ILE A 234 1.07 4.98 5.06
CA ILE A 234 2.04 3.89 5.19
C ILE A 234 1.92 2.99 3.96
N ALA A 235 3.05 2.64 3.35
CA ALA A 235 3.12 1.76 2.19
C ALA A 235 4.04 0.56 2.45
N SER A 236 4.06 -0.41 1.54
CA SER A 236 4.89 -1.59 1.72
C SER A 236 6.33 -1.39 1.23
N ASP A 237 6.49 -0.70 0.11
CA ASP A 237 7.75 -0.67 -0.65
C ASP A 237 8.25 -2.10 -0.94
N SER A 238 7.30 -3.02 -1.21
CA SER A 238 7.61 -4.43 -1.39
C SER A 238 8.26 -4.71 -2.74
N HIS A 239 9.34 -5.53 -2.72
CA HIS A 239 10.12 -5.91 -3.90
C HIS A 239 10.16 -7.43 -4.11
N GLY A 240 9.53 -8.20 -3.24
CA GLY A 240 9.53 -9.67 -3.31
C GLY A 240 8.68 -10.32 -2.23
N ILE A 241 8.78 -11.64 -2.13
CA ILE A 241 8.03 -12.44 -1.16
C ILE A 241 8.86 -12.86 0.07
N LYS A 242 10.19 -12.76 -0.01
CA LYS A 242 11.12 -13.13 1.07
C LYS A 242 11.85 -11.90 1.61
N ASN A 243 12.56 -11.21 0.74
CA ASN A 243 13.24 -9.96 1.05
C ASN A 243 12.33 -8.79 0.65
N ARG A 244 12.22 -7.77 1.50
CA ARG A 244 11.32 -6.63 1.29
C ARG A 244 9.89 -7.08 0.95
N ALA A 245 9.37 -8.03 1.74
CA ALA A 245 8.02 -8.57 1.55
C ALA A 245 6.96 -7.60 2.08
N ASN A 246 5.71 -7.75 1.63
CA ASN A 246 4.60 -6.93 2.14
C ASN A 246 4.21 -7.36 3.56
N HIS A 247 4.36 -6.46 4.54
CA HIS A 247 3.97 -6.66 5.94
C HIS A 247 2.90 -5.66 6.43
N MET A 248 2.16 -5.04 5.52
CA MET A 248 1.18 -4.00 5.88
C MET A 248 0.12 -4.49 6.86
N GLY A 249 -0.31 -5.75 6.77
CA GLY A 249 -1.26 -6.34 7.71
C GLY A 249 -0.75 -6.36 9.16
N LYS A 250 0.52 -6.73 9.35
CA LYS A 250 1.17 -6.68 10.66
C LYS A 250 1.37 -5.24 11.14
N CYS A 251 1.71 -4.34 10.23
CA CYS A 251 1.85 -2.92 10.52
C CYS A 251 0.52 -2.32 10.98
N TYR A 252 -0.56 -2.59 10.27
CA TYR A 252 -1.91 -2.16 10.66
C TYR A 252 -2.25 -2.62 12.09
N GLU A 253 -2.02 -3.90 12.43
CA GLU A 253 -2.27 -4.43 13.77
C GLU A 253 -1.45 -3.73 14.86
N LEU A 254 -0.20 -3.37 14.54
CA LEU A 254 0.65 -2.61 15.45
C LEU A 254 0.12 -1.20 15.68
N ILE A 255 -0.29 -0.49 14.59
CA ILE A 255 -0.86 0.87 14.67
C ILE A 255 -2.20 0.84 15.42
N GLU A 256 -3.11 -0.07 15.03
CA GLU A 256 -4.41 -0.25 15.70
C GLU A 256 -4.23 -0.47 17.22
N LYS A 257 -3.28 -1.29 17.60
CA LYS A 257 -2.98 -1.59 19.02
C LYS A 257 -2.42 -0.39 19.77
N LYS A 258 -1.57 0.45 19.15
CA LYS A 258 -0.82 1.51 19.84
C LYS A 258 -1.46 2.89 19.75
N PHE A 259 -2.15 3.18 18.65
CA PHE A 259 -2.66 4.50 18.32
C PHE A 259 -4.18 4.50 18.05
N GLY A 260 -4.80 3.32 18.03
CA GLY A 260 -6.23 3.18 17.77
C GLY A 260 -6.55 2.85 16.32
N ARG A 261 -7.76 2.32 16.12
CA ARG A 261 -8.25 1.86 14.81
C ARG A 261 -8.43 3.01 13.83
N GLU A 262 -8.97 4.12 14.28
CA GLU A 262 -9.22 5.29 13.44
C GLU A 262 -7.95 5.80 12.77
N TYR A 263 -6.85 5.90 13.52
CA TYR A 263 -5.56 6.32 13.00
C TYR A 263 -4.96 5.25 12.06
N ALA A 264 -5.12 3.96 12.35
CA ALA A 264 -4.70 2.90 11.44
C ALA A 264 -5.49 2.94 10.12
N ASP A 265 -6.81 3.13 10.18
CA ASP A 265 -7.67 3.29 9.01
C ASP A 265 -7.30 4.56 8.22
N GLN A 266 -6.97 5.65 8.89
CA GLN A 266 -6.51 6.88 8.25
C GLN A 266 -5.27 6.64 7.39
N LEU A 267 -4.22 6.00 7.95
CA LEU A 267 -2.92 5.85 7.31
C LEU A 267 -2.87 4.75 6.23
N LEU A 268 -3.67 3.69 6.35
CA LEU A 268 -3.57 2.53 5.47
C LEU A 268 -4.83 2.30 4.60
N VAL A 269 -5.90 3.10 4.80
CA VAL A 269 -7.14 2.99 4.04
C VAL A 269 -7.58 4.34 3.49
N ASN A 270 -7.92 5.31 4.37
CA ASN A 270 -8.62 6.52 3.97
C ASN A 270 -7.74 7.49 3.17
N HIS A 271 -6.53 7.78 3.64
CA HIS A 271 -5.59 8.63 2.92
C HIS A 271 -5.10 7.97 1.62
N PRO A 272 -4.67 6.69 1.62
CA PRO A 272 -4.39 5.97 0.37
C PRO A 272 -5.55 5.99 -0.64
N ALA A 273 -6.81 5.92 -0.17
CA ALA A 273 -7.98 6.00 -1.05
C ALA A 273 -8.07 7.35 -1.77
N LYS A 274 -7.74 8.48 -1.12
CA LYS A 274 -7.72 9.80 -1.76
C LYS A 274 -6.71 9.85 -2.91
N ILE A 275 -5.52 9.26 -2.72
CA ILE A 275 -4.52 9.16 -3.79
C ILE A 275 -5.07 8.36 -4.97
N LEU A 276 -5.69 7.21 -4.68
CA LEU A 276 -6.24 6.31 -5.69
C LEU A 276 -7.41 6.96 -6.48
N THR A 277 -8.25 7.76 -5.81
CA THR A 277 -9.41 8.45 -6.42
C THR A 277 -9.07 9.83 -6.96
N GLY A 278 -7.90 10.36 -6.66
CA GLY A 278 -7.49 11.71 -7.06
C GLY A 278 -8.13 12.84 -6.23
N GLU A 279 -8.74 12.52 -5.08
CA GLU A 279 -9.28 13.52 -4.17
C GLU A 279 -8.15 14.33 -3.52
N MET A 280 -8.34 15.64 -3.40
CA MET A 280 -7.38 16.52 -2.70
C MET A 280 -7.46 16.33 -1.18
N LYS A 281 -6.38 16.77 -0.51
CA LYS A 281 -6.22 16.69 0.97
C LYS A 281 -7.30 17.46 1.72
#